data_46f0b1bb22c053129b0e41ee8642bec2
#
_entry.id   46f0b1bb22c053129b0e41ee8642bec2
#
_cell.length_a   1.000
_cell.length_b   1.000
_cell.length_c   1.000
_cell.angle_alpha   90.00
_cell.angle_beta   90.00
_cell.angle_gamma   90.00
#
_symmetry.space_group_name_H-M   'P 1'
#
loop_
_entity.id
_entity.type
_entity.pdbx_description
1 polymer ?
#
loop_
_entity_poly.entity_id
_entity_poly.type
_entity_poly.pdbx_seq_one_letter_code
_entity_poly.pdbx_strand_id
1 'polypeptide(L)'
;MTSAYYPEQMILGNMAAELIEAHTDLEVERKLNMGGSDICFSALKNGELDVQIGYTGTMYASILKQPVEGVTAQKAYDVTKQMFHDEYALYVGAEWGFNNTYALAVRRETAEQYGLETVSDLIAVSRNLILSPTFEFANRPDGLPGLQTAYSGLEFKEVVPMDGALRYTAIDNRECDVIVAYSTDSMIRTYDLVVLEDDRGYFLPYYAMPVVREAVLERYPEVADALELLAGVITDSDMVEMNYQVENQGRKPEDVAREYLQSRGLL
;
A
#
# COMPACT_ATOMS: atom_id res chain seq x y z
N MET A 1 -0.03 18.59 -4.07
CA MET A 1 0.12 17.28 -3.41
C MET A 1 -0.91 16.29 -3.88
N THR A 2 -0.60 15.00 -3.99
CA THR A 2 -1.54 13.98 -4.49
C THR A 2 -1.57 12.70 -3.64
N SER A 3 -2.64 11.90 -3.85
CA SER A 3 -2.75 10.52 -3.38
C SER A 3 -3.39 9.62 -4.45
N ALA A 4 -3.16 8.31 -4.32
CA ALA A 4 -3.91 7.31 -5.06
C ALA A 4 -5.40 7.25 -4.61
N TYR A 5 -6.20 6.43 -5.29
CA TYR A 5 -7.66 6.46 -5.20
C TYR A 5 -8.27 5.72 -4.00
N TYR A 6 -7.49 5.10 -3.12
CA TYR A 6 -8.01 4.32 -2.00
C TYR A 6 -7.88 5.06 -0.65
N PRO A 7 -8.73 4.74 0.34
CA PRO A 7 -8.86 5.51 1.59
C PRO A 7 -7.56 5.74 2.33
N GLU A 8 -6.72 4.73 2.49
CA GLU A 8 -5.41 4.85 3.15
C GLU A 8 -4.55 5.96 2.56
N GLN A 9 -4.45 5.99 1.22
CA GLN A 9 -3.68 7.03 0.55
C GLN A 9 -4.29 8.43 0.74
N MET A 10 -5.62 8.54 0.84
CA MET A 10 -6.26 9.82 1.16
C MET A 10 -5.99 10.25 2.60
N ILE A 11 -5.94 9.32 3.55
CA ILE A 11 -5.53 9.61 4.94
C ILE A 11 -4.09 10.13 4.96
N LEU A 12 -3.15 9.38 4.36
CA LEU A 12 -1.73 9.75 4.34
C LEU A 12 -1.48 11.08 3.62
N GLY A 13 -2.19 11.32 2.52
CA GLY A 13 -2.14 12.59 1.80
C GLY A 13 -2.60 13.76 2.66
N ASN A 14 -3.68 13.60 3.43
CA ASN A 14 -4.13 14.62 4.36
C ASN A 14 -3.14 14.82 5.51
N MET A 15 -2.56 13.75 6.07
CA MET A 15 -1.51 13.88 7.10
C MET A 15 -0.34 14.72 6.62
N ALA A 16 0.18 14.44 5.44
CA ALA A 16 1.28 15.20 4.88
C ALA A 16 0.91 16.69 4.67
N ALA A 17 -0.30 16.96 4.18
CA ALA A 17 -0.76 18.33 3.97
C ALA A 17 -0.90 19.09 5.29
N GLU A 18 -1.53 18.49 6.30
CA GLU A 18 -1.69 19.08 7.63
C GLU A 18 -0.33 19.38 8.29
N LEU A 19 0.66 18.47 8.18
CA LEU A 19 1.99 18.71 8.72
C LEU A 19 2.71 19.85 8.02
N ILE A 20 2.67 19.92 6.69
CA ILE A 20 3.27 21.03 5.95
C ILE A 20 2.62 22.34 6.36
N GLU A 21 1.29 22.43 6.42
CA GLU A 21 0.56 23.64 6.79
C GLU A 21 0.75 24.04 8.26
N ALA A 22 0.94 23.08 9.17
CA ALA A 22 1.14 23.36 10.59
C ALA A 22 2.57 23.79 10.92
N HIS A 23 3.57 23.33 10.17
CA HIS A 23 4.99 23.56 10.48
C HIS A 23 5.68 24.52 9.49
N THR A 24 4.94 25.07 8.52
CA THR A 24 5.44 26.05 7.55
C THR A 24 4.40 27.15 7.29
N ASP A 25 4.78 28.21 6.59
CA ASP A 25 3.86 29.25 6.12
C ASP A 25 3.22 28.90 4.76
N LEU A 26 3.29 27.65 4.33
CA LEU A 26 2.79 27.20 3.03
C LEU A 26 1.33 26.73 3.12
N GLU A 27 0.59 26.97 2.04
CA GLU A 27 -0.74 26.42 1.82
C GLU A 27 -0.64 25.23 0.84
N VAL A 28 -1.28 24.10 1.15
CA VAL A 28 -1.20 22.87 0.36
C VAL A 28 -2.46 22.65 -0.47
N GLU A 29 -2.35 22.75 -1.80
CA GLU A 29 -3.40 22.29 -2.70
C GLU A 29 -3.47 20.76 -2.71
N ARG A 30 -4.59 20.20 -2.23
CA ARG A 30 -4.82 18.75 -2.15
C ARG A 30 -5.52 18.26 -3.42
N LYS A 31 -4.80 17.50 -4.27
CA LYS A 31 -5.34 16.79 -5.44
C LYS A 31 -5.41 15.30 -5.15
N LEU A 32 -6.18 14.94 -4.13
CA LEU A 32 -6.30 13.55 -3.69
C LEU A 32 -7.20 12.75 -4.65
N ASN A 33 -7.06 11.40 -4.63
CA ASN A 33 -7.85 10.50 -5.47
C ASN A 33 -7.60 10.65 -7.00
N MET A 34 -6.35 10.85 -7.41
CA MET A 34 -6.01 11.06 -8.83
C MET A 34 -5.93 9.79 -9.68
N GLY A 35 -5.95 8.61 -9.07
CA GLY A 35 -5.82 7.34 -9.78
C GLY A 35 -4.74 6.42 -9.17
N GLY A 36 -4.17 5.53 -9.98
CA GLY A 36 -3.14 4.60 -9.54
C GLY A 36 -1.77 5.26 -9.34
N SER A 37 -0.84 4.51 -8.74
CA SER A 37 0.52 4.98 -8.43
C SER A 37 1.28 5.50 -9.65
N ASP A 38 1.10 4.88 -10.82
CA ASP A 38 1.75 5.30 -12.07
C ASP A 38 1.29 6.68 -12.53
N ILE A 39 0.00 6.99 -12.36
CA ILE A 39 -0.57 8.31 -12.72
C ILE A 39 -0.01 9.38 -11.78
N CYS A 40 -0.03 9.11 -10.48
CA CYS A 40 0.51 10.04 -9.48
C CYS A 40 2.00 10.30 -9.70
N PHE A 41 2.79 9.24 -9.95
CA PHE A 41 4.22 9.37 -10.24
C PHE A 41 4.49 10.17 -11.51
N SER A 42 3.71 9.94 -12.59
CA SER A 42 3.85 10.67 -13.84
C SER A 42 3.58 12.17 -13.64
N ALA A 43 2.55 12.53 -12.88
CA ALA A 43 2.22 13.91 -12.55
C ALA A 43 3.32 14.57 -11.68
N LEU A 44 3.89 13.84 -10.70
CA LEU A 44 5.01 14.29 -9.89
C LEU A 44 6.25 14.58 -10.75
N LYS A 45 6.63 13.62 -11.60
CA LYS A 45 7.78 13.74 -12.50
C LYS A 45 7.63 14.90 -13.49
N ASN A 46 6.43 15.14 -13.99
CA ASN A 46 6.15 16.21 -14.95
C ASN A 46 6.00 17.59 -14.28
N GLY A 47 6.05 17.67 -12.94
CA GLY A 47 5.91 18.93 -12.20
C GLY A 47 4.48 19.46 -12.07
N GLU A 48 3.48 18.62 -12.33
CA GLU A 48 2.07 18.92 -12.09
C GLU A 48 1.71 18.80 -10.61
N LEU A 49 2.55 18.08 -9.86
CA LEU A 49 2.47 17.85 -8.42
C LEU A 49 3.85 18.01 -7.79
N ASP A 50 3.88 18.32 -6.50
CA ASP A 50 5.11 18.57 -5.75
C ASP A 50 5.41 17.47 -4.74
N VAL A 51 4.39 16.82 -4.17
CA VAL A 51 4.51 15.79 -3.13
C VAL A 51 3.56 14.65 -3.43
N GLN A 52 4.05 13.42 -3.28
CA GLN A 52 3.27 12.17 -3.33
C GLN A 52 3.67 11.28 -2.15
N ILE A 53 2.72 10.58 -1.54
CA ILE A 53 3.06 9.48 -0.64
C ILE A 53 3.11 8.20 -1.48
N GLY A 54 4.28 7.58 -1.51
CA GLY A 54 4.53 6.33 -2.21
C GLY A 54 4.75 5.17 -1.26
N TYR A 55 4.88 3.96 -1.81
CA TYR A 55 5.29 2.77 -1.07
C TYR A 55 6.57 2.21 -1.64
N THR A 56 7.50 1.80 -0.77
CA THR A 56 8.83 1.30 -1.16
C THR A 56 8.75 0.23 -2.24
N GLY A 57 7.97 -0.83 -2.03
CA GLY A 57 7.80 -1.92 -2.98
C GLY A 57 7.21 -1.47 -4.32
N THR A 58 6.21 -0.57 -4.32
CA THR A 58 5.60 -0.04 -5.55
C THR A 58 6.61 0.79 -6.34
N MET A 59 7.34 1.68 -5.68
CA MET A 59 8.34 2.53 -6.34
C MET A 59 9.48 1.69 -6.92
N TYR A 60 9.97 0.71 -6.16
CA TYR A 60 11.03 -0.19 -6.59
C TYR A 60 10.60 -1.10 -7.76
N ALA A 61 9.53 -1.87 -7.59
CA ALA A 61 9.14 -2.90 -8.53
C ALA A 61 8.34 -2.36 -9.72
N SER A 62 7.34 -1.48 -9.47
CA SER A 62 6.44 -1.03 -10.53
C SER A 62 6.94 0.20 -11.27
N ILE A 63 7.52 1.17 -10.58
CA ILE A 63 7.99 2.41 -11.20
C ILE A 63 9.38 2.21 -11.79
N LEU A 64 10.34 1.75 -10.98
CA LEU A 64 11.73 1.58 -11.41
C LEU A 64 12.00 0.26 -12.15
N LYS A 65 11.01 -0.66 -12.19
CA LYS A 65 11.12 -1.96 -12.89
C LYS A 65 12.29 -2.81 -12.41
N GLN A 66 12.65 -2.71 -11.12
CA GLN A 66 13.74 -3.48 -10.55
C GLN A 66 13.33 -4.93 -10.24
N PRO A 67 14.27 -5.90 -10.31
CA PRO A 67 14.00 -7.30 -9.95
C PRO A 67 13.66 -7.43 -8.48
N VAL A 68 12.63 -8.22 -8.16
CA VAL A 68 12.12 -8.38 -6.78
C VAL A 68 12.71 -9.58 -6.02
N GLU A 69 13.33 -10.53 -6.73
CA GLU A 69 13.83 -11.76 -6.12
C GLU A 69 14.97 -11.50 -5.12
N GLY A 70 14.77 -11.94 -3.87
CA GLY A 70 15.76 -11.80 -2.80
C GLY A 70 16.06 -10.35 -2.36
N VAL A 71 15.13 -9.42 -2.61
CA VAL A 71 15.28 -8.02 -2.25
C VAL A 71 14.78 -7.79 -0.82
N THR A 72 15.64 -7.21 0.02
CA THR A 72 15.26 -6.76 1.37
C THR A 72 14.57 -5.39 1.32
N ALA A 73 13.79 -5.07 2.37
CA ALA A 73 13.18 -3.75 2.55
C ALA A 73 14.20 -2.62 2.40
N GLN A 74 15.32 -2.73 3.12
CA GLN A 74 16.38 -1.73 3.10
C GLN A 74 16.94 -1.53 1.69
N LYS A 75 17.18 -2.63 0.95
CA LYS A 75 17.68 -2.53 -0.43
C LYS A 75 16.67 -1.86 -1.35
N ALA A 76 15.38 -2.21 -1.24
CA ALA A 76 14.33 -1.57 -2.04
C ALA A 76 14.26 -0.06 -1.78
N TYR A 77 14.34 0.34 -0.51
CA TYR A 77 14.37 1.75 -0.10
C TYR A 77 15.61 2.48 -0.64
N ASP A 78 16.81 1.95 -0.39
CA ASP A 78 18.08 2.59 -0.78
C ASP A 78 18.19 2.78 -2.31
N VAL A 79 17.83 1.74 -3.07
CA VAL A 79 17.84 1.80 -4.54
C VAL A 79 16.80 2.81 -5.04
N THR A 80 15.58 2.81 -4.46
CA THR A 80 14.55 3.77 -4.83
C THR A 80 15.02 5.20 -4.58
N LYS A 81 15.56 5.47 -3.39
CA LYS A 81 16.09 6.79 -3.01
C LYS A 81 17.18 7.27 -3.96
N GLN A 82 18.14 6.40 -4.27
CA GLN A 82 19.24 6.74 -5.17
C GLN A 82 18.76 7.01 -6.60
N MET A 83 17.95 6.10 -7.19
CA MET A 83 17.47 6.25 -8.56
C MET A 83 16.50 7.42 -8.73
N PHE A 84 15.66 7.69 -7.71
CA PHE A 84 14.77 8.84 -7.77
C PHE A 84 15.51 10.15 -7.77
N HIS A 85 16.58 10.25 -6.97
CA HIS A 85 17.49 11.40 -7.00
C HIS A 85 18.16 11.53 -8.37
N ASP A 86 18.84 10.47 -8.83
CA ASP A 86 19.73 10.54 -10.00
C ASP A 86 18.96 10.71 -11.32
N GLU A 87 17.79 10.07 -11.46
CA GLU A 87 17.08 10.02 -12.74
C GLU A 87 15.90 10.99 -12.83
N TYR A 88 15.33 11.38 -11.68
CA TYR A 88 14.08 12.16 -11.66
C TYR A 88 14.14 13.45 -10.86
N ALA A 89 15.25 13.76 -10.18
CA ALA A 89 15.38 14.88 -9.24
C ALA A 89 14.26 14.87 -8.19
N LEU A 90 14.02 13.69 -7.60
CA LEU A 90 13.04 13.44 -6.56
C LEU A 90 13.73 13.01 -5.26
N TYR A 91 13.38 13.69 -4.17
CA TYR A 91 13.75 13.31 -2.82
C TYR A 91 12.81 12.23 -2.30
N VAL A 92 13.35 11.22 -1.63
CA VAL A 92 12.62 10.19 -0.91
C VAL A 92 12.91 10.37 0.58
N GLY A 93 11.87 10.69 1.36
CA GLY A 93 11.96 10.83 2.80
C GLY A 93 11.92 9.49 3.55
N ALA A 94 11.99 9.54 4.87
CA ALA A 94 11.96 8.35 5.71
C ALA A 94 10.64 7.60 5.62
N GLU A 95 10.69 6.28 5.86
CA GLU A 95 9.51 5.42 5.96
C GLU A 95 8.68 5.79 7.20
N TRP A 96 7.35 5.83 7.06
CA TRP A 96 6.44 6.29 8.11
C TRP A 96 6.10 5.24 9.18
N GLY A 97 6.54 3.97 8.99
CA GLY A 97 6.59 2.94 10.03
C GLY A 97 5.71 1.73 9.82
N PHE A 98 4.60 1.83 9.07
CA PHE A 98 3.73 0.69 8.77
C PHE A 98 4.04 0.08 7.41
N ASN A 99 3.72 -1.22 7.26
CA ASN A 99 3.94 -1.99 6.05
C ASN A 99 2.60 -2.44 5.45
N ASN A 100 2.23 -1.91 4.30
CA ASN A 100 1.03 -2.30 3.56
C ASN A 100 1.37 -3.35 2.48
N THR A 101 1.73 -4.57 2.91
CA THR A 101 2.10 -5.64 1.99
C THR A 101 0.88 -6.39 1.45
N TYR A 102 1.06 -7.07 0.31
CA TYR A 102 0.06 -8.02 -0.18
C TYR A 102 -0.06 -9.24 0.73
N ALA A 103 -1.26 -9.77 0.82
CA ALA A 103 -1.55 -11.01 1.52
C ALA A 103 -2.62 -11.82 0.77
N LEU A 104 -2.60 -13.14 0.89
CA LEU A 104 -3.71 -13.98 0.48
C LEU A 104 -4.59 -14.25 1.69
N ALA A 105 -5.91 -14.09 1.52
CA ALA A 105 -6.86 -14.33 2.59
C ALA A 105 -7.97 -15.27 2.11
N VAL A 106 -8.44 -16.09 3.03
CA VAL A 106 -9.50 -17.08 2.83
C VAL A 106 -10.54 -16.97 3.92
N ARG A 107 -11.75 -17.49 3.69
CA ARG A 107 -12.74 -17.65 4.78
C ARG A 107 -12.19 -18.58 5.84
N ARG A 108 -12.53 -18.36 7.10
CA ARG A 108 -12.15 -19.24 8.22
C ARG A 108 -12.56 -20.70 7.97
N GLU A 109 -13.77 -20.93 7.50
CA GLU A 109 -14.24 -22.29 7.15
C GLU A 109 -13.39 -22.97 6.05
N THR A 110 -12.90 -22.20 5.07
CA THR A 110 -12.00 -22.70 4.02
C THR A 110 -10.63 -23.05 4.59
N ALA A 111 -10.10 -22.19 5.47
CA ALA A 111 -8.84 -22.48 6.16
C ALA A 111 -8.93 -23.76 7.00
N GLU A 112 -10.01 -23.90 7.80
CA GLU A 112 -10.24 -25.08 8.63
C GLU A 112 -10.46 -26.35 7.80
N GLN A 113 -11.24 -26.27 6.72
CA GLN A 113 -11.55 -27.40 5.84
C GLN A 113 -10.29 -28.02 5.19
N TYR A 114 -9.36 -27.17 4.78
CA TYR A 114 -8.16 -27.59 4.05
C TYR A 114 -6.88 -27.52 4.88
N GLY A 115 -6.95 -27.05 6.13
CA GLY A 115 -5.79 -26.88 7.01
C GLY A 115 -4.81 -25.84 6.49
N LEU A 116 -5.31 -24.69 6.02
CA LEU A 116 -4.50 -23.64 5.41
C LEU A 116 -3.99 -22.66 6.49
N GLU A 117 -2.68 -22.56 6.60
CA GLU A 117 -1.98 -21.61 7.45
C GLU A 117 -1.03 -20.73 6.61
N THR A 118 -0.45 -21.27 5.55
CA THR A 118 0.56 -20.64 4.72
C THR A 118 0.13 -20.58 3.25
N VAL A 119 0.82 -19.76 2.45
CA VAL A 119 0.62 -19.73 0.99
C VAL A 119 1.06 -21.05 0.35
N SER A 120 2.06 -21.74 0.91
CA SER A 120 2.47 -23.07 0.42
C SER A 120 1.35 -24.11 0.57
N ASP A 121 0.51 -24.02 1.60
CA ASP A 121 -0.60 -24.96 1.79
C ASP A 121 -1.64 -24.88 0.67
N LEU A 122 -1.82 -23.69 0.08
CA LEU A 122 -2.71 -23.50 -1.07
C LEU A 122 -2.31 -24.35 -2.28
N ILE A 123 -1.02 -24.66 -2.47
CA ILE A 123 -0.54 -25.38 -3.66
C ILE A 123 -1.30 -26.68 -3.86
N ALA A 124 -1.58 -27.42 -2.79
CA ALA A 124 -2.24 -28.71 -2.85
C ALA A 124 -3.72 -28.63 -3.28
N VAL A 125 -4.38 -27.50 -3.04
CA VAL A 125 -5.85 -27.35 -3.19
C VAL A 125 -6.24 -26.26 -4.17
N SER A 126 -5.34 -25.38 -4.59
CA SER A 126 -5.61 -24.19 -5.40
C SER A 126 -6.38 -24.48 -6.70
N ARG A 127 -6.16 -25.63 -7.31
CA ARG A 127 -6.88 -26.06 -8.52
C ARG A 127 -8.39 -26.28 -8.32
N ASN A 128 -8.85 -26.30 -7.08
CA ASN A 128 -10.26 -26.39 -6.73
C ASN A 128 -10.84 -25.04 -6.29
N LEU A 129 -10.00 -24.00 -6.11
CA LEU A 129 -10.35 -22.74 -5.54
C LEU A 129 -10.35 -21.62 -6.58
N ILE A 130 -11.26 -20.66 -6.40
CA ILE A 130 -11.37 -19.44 -7.21
C ILE A 130 -10.64 -18.31 -6.50
N LEU A 131 -9.65 -17.70 -7.18
CA LEU A 131 -8.94 -16.51 -6.69
C LEU A 131 -9.61 -15.24 -7.22
N SER A 132 -9.85 -14.27 -6.35
CA SER A 132 -10.25 -12.92 -6.74
C SER A 132 -9.20 -11.88 -6.32
N PRO A 133 -8.26 -11.54 -7.22
CA PRO A 133 -7.29 -10.48 -7.03
C PRO A 133 -7.84 -9.13 -7.47
N THR A 134 -7.12 -8.03 -7.20
CA THR A 134 -7.33 -6.79 -7.92
C THR A 134 -6.86 -6.90 -9.37
N PHE A 135 -7.39 -6.05 -10.27
CA PHE A 135 -6.92 -5.99 -11.67
C PHE A 135 -5.42 -5.68 -11.74
N GLU A 136 -4.92 -4.83 -10.84
CA GLU A 136 -3.51 -4.49 -10.75
C GLU A 136 -2.67 -5.72 -10.38
N PHE A 137 -3.00 -6.41 -9.30
CA PHE A 137 -2.28 -7.61 -8.84
C PHE A 137 -2.27 -8.73 -9.87
N ALA A 138 -3.37 -8.93 -10.58
CA ALA A 138 -3.48 -9.97 -11.62
C ALA A 138 -2.46 -9.79 -12.76
N ASN A 139 -2.04 -8.55 -13.04
CA ASN A 139 -1.24 -8.21 -14.21
C ASN A 139 0.19 -7.74 -13.90
N ARG A 140 0.49 -7.34 -12.66
CA ARG A 140 1.83 -6.89 -12.28
C ARG A 140 2.83 -8.03 -12.24
N PRO A 141 4.11 -7.82 -12.65
CA PRO A 141 5.17 -8.83 -12.51
C PRO A 141 5.40 -9.29 -11.08
N ASP A 142 5.25 -8.38 -10.10
CA ASP A 142 5.35 -8.62 -8.66
C ASP A 142 4.00 -9.00 -8.02
N GLY A 143 2.96 -9.23 -8.83
CA GLY A 143 1.67 -9.74 -8.44
C GLY A 143 1.52 -11.24 -8.68
N LEU A 144 0.38 -11.67 -9.26
CA LEU A 144 0.06 -13.08 -9.47
C LEU A 144 1.10 -13.83 -10.34
N PRO A 145 1.61 -13.29 -11.45
CA PRO A 145 2.62 -14.00 -12.26
C PRO A 145 3.89 -14.33 -11.48
N GLY A 146 4.40 -13.38 -10.69
CA GLY A 146 5.58 -13.60 -9.86
C GLY A 146 5.29 -14.54 -8.68
N LEU A 147 4.12 -14.39 -8.04
CA LEU A 147 3.69 -15.27 -6.96
C LEU A 147 3.64 -16.73 -7.43
N GLN A 148 3.06 -17.02 -8.60
CA GLN A 148 3.02 -18.34 -9.18
C GLN A 148 4.39 -18.90 -9.55
N THR A 149 5.36 -18.05 -9.84
CA THR A 149 6.75 -18.43 -10.05
C THR A 149 7.41 -18.82 -8.73
N ALA A 150 7.25 -18.00 -7.69
CA ALA A 150 7.82 -18.26 -6.36
C ALA A 150 7.18 -19.47 -5.67
N TYR A 151 5.86 -19.60 -5.82
CA TYR A 151 5.07 -20.73 -5.32
C TYR A 151 4.70 -21.67 -6.47
N SER A 152 5.71 -22.28 -7.07
CA SER A 152 5.53 -23.19 -8.21
C SER A 152 4.48 -24.26 -7.92
N GLY A 153 3.49 -24.38 -8.81
CA GLY A 153 2.32 -25.27 -8.63
C GLY A 153 1.08 -24.56 -8.05
N LEU A 154 1.19 -23.28 -7.68
CA LEU A 154 0.04 -22.49 -7.26
C LEU A 154 -0.79 -22.10 -8.50
N GLU A 155 -1.74 -22.95 -8.84
CA GLU A 155 -2.63 -22.80 -10.01
C GLU A 155 -4.08 -22.81 -9.53
N PHE A 156 -4.78 -21.69 -9.68
CA PHE A 156 -6.19 -21.59 -9.28
C PHE A 156 -7.10 -22.16 -10.36
N LYS A 157 -8.26 -22.71 -9.94
CA LYS A 157 -9.32 -23.17 -10.84
C LYS A 157 -9.77 -22.06 -11.78
N GLU A 158 -9.92 -20.86 -11.24
CA GLU A 158 -10.31 -19.67 -11.96
C GLU A 158 -9.70 -18.46 -11.26
N VAL A 159 -9.39 -17.41 -12.04
CA VAL A 159 -8.94 -16.11 -11.54
C VAL A 159 -9.92 -15.06 -12.04
N VAL A 160 -10.64 -14.43 -11.12
CA VAL A 160 -11.69 -13.43 -11.40
C VAL A 160 -11.27 -12.08 -10.81
N PRO A 161 -10.52 -11.25 -11.53
CA PRO A 161 -10.11 -9.94 -11.03
C PRO A 161 -11.30 -9.01 -10.82
N MET A 162 -11.29 -8.24 -9.73
CA MET A 162 -12.32 -7.25 -9.43
C MET A 162 -11.76 -6.07 -8.63
N ASP A 163 -12.55 -5.00 -8.52
CA ASP A 163 -12.17 -3.84 -7.72
C ASP A 163 -11.97 -4.16 -6.24
N GLY A 164 -11.09 -3.40 -5.60
CA GLY A 164 -10.61 -3.68 -4.26
C GLY A 164 -11.69 -3.99 -3.22
N ALA A 165 -12.72 -3.19 -3.12
CA ALA A 165 -13.80 -3.38 -2.15
C ALA A 165 -14.71 -4.57 -2.49
N LEU A 166 -14.97 -4.84 -3.78
CA LEU A 166 -15.89 -5.88 -4.23
C LEU A 166 -15.41 -7.29 -3.88
N ARG A 167 -14.09 -7.52 -3.80
CA ARG A 167 -13.53 -8.85 -3.46
C ARG A 167 -13.97 -9.33 -2.08
N TYR A 168 -14.17 -8.42 -1.11
CA TYR A 168 -14.65 -8.78 0.23
C TYR A 168 -16.11 -9.22 0.22
N THR A 169 -16.97 -8.55 -0.56
CA THR A 169 -18.34 -8.98 -0.77
C THR A 169 -18.40 -10.30 -1.53
N ALA A 170 -17.56 -10.51 -2.52
CA ALA A 170 -17.50 -11.74 -3.31
C ALA A 170 -17.09 -12.95 -2.47
N ILE A 171 -16.10 -12.81 -1.58
CA ILE A 171 -15.67 -13.91 -0.72
C ILE A 171 -16.74 -14.24 0.34
N ASP A 172 -17.42 -13.24 0.87
CA ASP A 172 -18.53 -13.42 1.82
C ASP A 172 -19.71 -14.15 1.16
N ASN A 173 -20.07 -13.76 -0.06
CA ASN A 173 -21.09 -14.39 -0.88
C ASN A 173 -20.69 -15.76 -1.45
N ARG A 174 -19.46 -16.25 -1.20
CA ARG A 174 -18.90 -17.50 -1.73
C ARG A 174 -18.77 -17.53 -3.27
N GLU A 175 -18.64 -16.35 -3.88
CA GLU A 175 -18.37 -16.21 -5.31
C GLU A 175 -16.90 -16.47 -5.65
N CYS A 176 -16.01 -16.36 -4.64
CA CYS A 176 -14.61 -16.79 -4.69
C CYS A 176 -14.20 -17.44 -3.35
N ASP A 177 -13.03 -18.07 -3.33
CA ASP A 177 -12.53 -18.80 -2.16
C ASP A 177 -11.30 -18.14 -1.54
N VAL A 178 -10.51 -17.47 -2.37
CA VAL A 178 -9.29 -16.77 -1.99
C VAL A 178 -9.35 -15.35 -2.54
N ILE A 179 -8.97 -14.37 -1.74
CA ILE A 179 -8.78 -12.99 -2.21
C ILE A 179 -7.33 -12.55 -2.01
N VAL A 180 -6.91 -11.57 -2.79
CA VAL A 180 -5.72 -10.79 -2.49
C VAL A 180 -6.13 -9.63 -1.61
N ALA A 181 -5.63 -9.58 -0.40
CA ALA A 181 -5.84 -8.52 0.58
C ALA A 181 -4.56 -7.70 0.75
N TYR A 182 -4.65 -6.63 1.53
CA TYR A 182 -3.50 -5.89 2.04
C TYR A 182 -3.44 -6.05 3.56
N SER A 183 -2.24 -6.08 4.13
CA SER A 183 -2.05 -6.26 5.58
C SER A 183 -2.72 -5.20 6.44
N THR A 184 -3.00 -4.02 5.87
CA THR A 184 -3.70 -2.91 6.53
C THR A 184 -5.21 -2.86 6.24
N ASP A 185 -5.75 -3.84 5.50
CA ASP A 185 -7.18 -3.89 5.17
C ASP A 185 -8.02 -4.20 6.41
N SER A 186 -8.86 -3.26 6.82
CA SER A 186 -9.79 -3.40 7.95
C SER A 186 -10.87 -4.47 7.73
N MET A 187 -11.17 -4.75 6.47
CA MET A 187 -12.20 -5.71 6.05
C MET A 187 -11.84 -7.16 6.38
N ILE A 188 -10.54 -7.50 6.54
CA ILE A 188 -10.09 -8.82 6.98
C ILE A 188 -10.79 -9.20 8.30
N ARG A 189 -10.80 -8.28 9.25
CA ARG A 189 -11.47 -8.49 10.55
C ARG A 189 -12.99 -8.48 10.41
N THR A 190 -13.53 -7.59 9.59
CA THR A 190 -14.98 -7.44 9.40
C THR A 190 -15.62 -8.71 8.84
N TYR A 191 -14.92 -9.38 7.90
CA TYR A 191 -15.39 -10.62 7.26
C TYR A 191 -14.82 -11.90 7.87
N ASP A 192 -14.16 -11.81 9.04
CA ASP A 192 -13.53 -12.94 9.76
C ASP A 192 -12.66 -13.82 8.84
N LEU A 193 -11.82 -13.16 8.04
CA LEU A 193 -10.92 -13.85 7.12
C LEU A 193 -9.63 -14.29 7.83
N VAL A 194 -9.06 -15.38 7.35
CA VAL A 194 -7.73 -15.87 7.74
C VAL A 194 -6.74 -15.43 6.69
N VAL A 195 -5.74 -14.66 7.11
CA VAL A 195 -4.58 -14.28 6.29
C VAL A 195 -3.58 -15.43 6.31
N LEU A 196 -3.14 -15.86 5.14
CA LEU A 196 -2.14 -16.91 5.00
C LEU A 196 -0.74 -16.32 5.08
N GLU A 197 0.14 -16.96 5.83
CA GLU A 197 1.54 -16.56 5.96
C GLU A 197 2.27 -16.75 4.63
N ASP A 198 3.01 -15.72 4.20
CA ASP A 198 3.95 -15.79 3.07
C ASP A 198 5.24 -16.49 3.53
N ASP A 199 5.18 -17.82 3.67
CA ASP A 199 6.24 -18.67 4.22
C ASP A 199 7.52 -18.73 3.36
N ARG A 200 7.49 -18.18 2.13
CA ARG A 200 8.65 -18.03 1.26
C ARG A 200 9.18 -16.61 1.18
N GLY A 201 8.50 -15.64 1.84
CA GLY A 201 8.89 -14.24 1.84
C GLY A 201 8.90 -13.63 0.44
N TYR A 202 7.91 -13.96 -0.37
CA TYR A 202 7.80 -13.47 -1.75
C TYR A 202 7.41 -11.99 -1.81
N PHE A 203 6.47 -11.57 -0.97
CA PHE A 203 5.98 -10.20 -1.03
C PHE A 203 7.00 -9.22 -0.50
N LEU A 204 7.29 -8.20 -1.30
CA LEU A 204 8.10 -7.07 -0.86
C LEU A 204 7.40 -6.32 0.28
N PRO A 205 8.16 -5.73 1.18
CA PRO A 205 7.60 -4.74 2.10
C PRO A 205 7.21 -3.48 1.33
N TYR A 206 6.06 -2.91 1.72
CA TYR A 206 5.49 -1.69 1.15
C TYR A 206 5.34 -0.65 2.25
N TYR A 207 6.48 -0.09 2.71
CA TYR A 207 6.47 1.01 3.68
C TYR A 207 6.08 2.32 3.00
N ALA A 208 5.15 3.05 3.61
CA ALA A 208 4.76 4.37 3.12
C ALA A 208 5.89 5.38 3.35
N MET A 209 6.16 6.21 2.36
CA MET A 209 7.20 7.23 2.41
C MET A 209 6.83 8.45 1.55
N PRO A 210 7.22 9.68 1.93
CA PRO A 210 7.01 10.84 1.10
C PRO A 210 8.02 10.89 -0.05
N VAL A 211 7.54 11.25 -1.23
CA VAL A 211 8.35 11.54 -2.41
C VAL A 211 8.09 12.98 -2.82
N VAL A 212 9.13 13.80 -2.85
CA VAL A 212 9.06 15.24 -3.04
C VAL A 212 9.98 15.66 -4.19
N ARG A 213 9.55 16.59 -5.02
CA ARG A 213 10.42 17.18 -6.04
C ARG A 213 11.54 17.98 -5.37
N GLU A 214 12.79 17.75 -5.77
CA GLU A 214 13.95 18.45 -5.18
C GLU A 214 13.87 19.96 -5.36
N ALA A 215 13.35 20.44 -6.50
CA ALA A 215 13.10 21.86 -6.73
C ALA A 215 12.17 22.53 -5.69
N VAL A 216 11.30 21.75 -5.03
CA VAL A 216 10.49 22.24 -3.90
C VAL A 216 11.35 22.41 -2.66
N LEU A 217 12.19 21.42 -2.36
CA LEU A 217 13.06 21.43 -1.17
C LEU A 217 14.19 22.45 -1.28
N GLU A 218 14.67 22.74 -2.49
CA GLU A 218 15.61 23.84 -2.73
C GLU A 218 15.02 25.20 -2.33
N ARG A 219 13.72 25.37 -2.51
CA ARG A 219 13.01 26.61 -2.20
C ARG A 219 12.41 26.63 -0.80
N TYR A 220 11.97 25.45 -0.33
CA TYR A 220 11.23 25.28 0.93
C TYR A 220 11.77 24.02 1.66
N PRO A 221 12.98 24.07 2.21
CA PRO A 221 13.60 22.90 2.87
C PRO A 221 12.79 22.40 4.08
N GLU A 222 12.04 23.30 4.74
CA GLU A 222 11.16 22.99 5.85
C GLU A 222 10.05 21.98 5.53
N VAL A 223 9.74 21.76 4.25
CA VAL A 223 8.78 20.73 3.83
C VAL A 223 9.30 19.33 4.15
N ALA A 224 10.59 19.08 3.95
CA ALA A 224 11.20 17.79 4.32
C ALA A 224 11.11 17.58 5.84
N ASP A 225 11.49 18.58 6.64
CA ASP A 225 11.46 18.52 8.11
C ASP A 225 10.05 18.22 8.63
N ALA A 226 9.02 18.86 8.04
CA ALA A 226 7.62 18.62 8.40
C ALA A 226 7.18 17.17 8.11
N LEU A 227 7.57 16.60 6.96
CA LEU A 227 7.21 15.24 6.57
C LEU A 227 7.97 14.17 7.37
N GLU A 228 9.20 14.46 7.80
CA GLU A 228 10.02 13.59 8.65
C GLU A 228 9.45 13.41 10.07
N LEU A 229 8.53 14.27 10.52
CA LEU A 229 7.84 14.11 11.81
C LEU A 229 7.05 12.80 11.91
N LEU A 230 6.68 12.18 10.79
CA LEU A 230 6.02 10.87 10.74
C LEU A 230 6.99 9.68 10.62
N ALA A 231 8.30 9.91 10.53
CA ALA A 231 9.28 8.83 10.38
C ALA A 231 9.13 7.78 11.50
N GLY A 232 8.74 6.54 11.14
CA GLY A 232 8.56 5.43 12.05
C GLY A 232 7.41 5.58 13.07
N VAL A 233 6.50 6.54 12.90
CA VAL A 233 5.46 6.86 13.90
C VAL A 233 4.21 6.01 13.76
N ILE A 234 3.79 5.71 12.53
CA ILE A 234 2.55 4.98 12.26
C ILE A 234 2.81 3.48 12.40
N THR A 235 2.08 2.80 13.27
CA THR A 235 2.12 1.33 13.34
C THR A 235 1.11 0.69 12.38
N ASP A 236 1.30 -0.61 12.06
CA ASP A 236 0.32 -1.37 11.27
C ASP A 236 -1.08 -1.32 11.92
N SER A 237 -1.14 -1.44 13.25
CA SER A 237 -2.38 -1.35 14.01
C SER A 237 -3.04 0.04 13.92
N ASP A 238 -2.26 1.12 13.93
CA ASP A 238 -2.80 2.47 13.76
C ASP A 238 -3.43 2.61 12.36
N MET A 239 -2.75 2.08 11.34
CA MET A 239 -3.24 2.20 9.96
C MET A 239 -4.50 1.37 9.73
N VAL A 240 -4.57 0.14 10.24
CA VAL A 240 -5.78 -0.69 10.23
C VAL A 240 -6.96 0.04 10.89
N GLU A 241 -6.75 0.67 12.05
CA GLU A 241 -7.80 1.41 12.75
C GLU A 241 -8.25 2.64 11.94
N MET A 242 -7.34 3.40 11.37
CA MET A 242 -7.68 4.57 10.55
C MET A 242 -8.45 4.17 9.28
N ASN A 243 -8.02 3.08 8.62
CA ASN A 243 -8.75 2.53 7.48
C ASN A 243 -10.17 2.09 7.89
N TYR A 244 -10.31 1.41 9.04
CA TYR A 244 -11.62 1.01 9.56
C TYR A 244 -12.56 2.21 9.79
N GLN A 245 -12.05 3.30 10.33
CA GLN A 245 -12.85 4.50 10.56
C GLN A 245 -13.36 5.12 9.26
N VAL A 246 -12.56 5.10 8.19
CA VAL A 246 -12.99 5.61 6.89
C VAL A 246 -13.91 4.61 6.18
N GLU A 247 -13.50 3.36 6.06
CA GLU A 247 -14.19 2.36 5.24
C GLU A 247 -15.50 1.85 5.88
N ASN A 248 -15.49 1.61 7.18
CA ASN A 248 -16.62 0.98 7.89
C ASN A 248 -17.50 1.99 8.64
N GLN A 249 -16.91 3.06 9.19
CA GLN A 249 -17.66 4.07 9.92
C GLN A 249 -18.04 5.29 9.04
N GLY A 250 -17.54 5.36 7.79
CA GLY A 250 -17.85 6.43 6.84
C GLY A 250 -17.28 7.79 7.26
N ARG A 251 -16.24 7.80 8.09
CA ARG A 251 -15.55 9.04 8.48
C ARG A 251 -14.78 9.61 7.31
N LYS A 252 -14.60 10.91 7.32
CA LYS A 252 -13.80 11.57 6.29
C LYS A 252 -12.30 11.35 6.53
N PRO A 253 -11.51 11.03 5.49
CA PRO A 253 -10.07 10.83 5.62
C PRO A 253 -9.32 12.01 6.25
N GLU A 254 -9.76 13.24 5.95
CA GLU A 254 -9.16 14.46 6.52
C GLU A 254 -9.37 14.57 8.05
N ASP A 255 -10.53 14.18 8.56
CA ASP A 255 -10.83 14.22 9.99
C ASP A 255 -10.01 13.15 10.73
N VAL A 256 -9.93 11.93 10.16
CA VAL A 256 -9.15 10.82 10.73
C VAL A 256 -7.66 11.18 10.77
N ALA A 257 -7.13 11.74 9.68
CA ALA A 257 -5.74 12.18 9.59
C ALA A 257 -5.39 13.22 10.67
N ARG A 258 -6.22 14.27 10.79
CA ARG A 258 -6.03 15.35 11.77
C ARG A 258 -6.07 14.84 13.21
N GLU A 259 -7.06 14.04 13.57
CA GLU A 259 -7.20 13.48 14.90
C GLU A 259 -6.01 12.58 15.27
N TYR A 260 -5.53 11.77 14.32
CA TYR A 260 -4.33 10.96 14.54
C TYR A 260 -3.11 11.83 14.85
N LEU A 261 -2.85 12.86 14.02
CA LEU A 261 -1.72 13.77 14.22
C LEU A 261 -1.81 14.51 15.57
N GLN A 262 -3.00 14.98 15.95
CA GLN A 262 -3.24 15.60 17.26
C GLN A 262 -2.98 14.63 18.42
N SER A 263 -3.40 13.38 18.28
CA SER A 263 -3.18 12.35 19.31
C SER A 263 -1.70 12.04 19.53
N ARG A 264 -0.86 12.28 18.52
CA ARG A 264 0.61 12.11 18.57
C ARG A 264 1.33 13.42 18.95
N GLY A 265 0.61 14.52 19.12
CA GLY A 265 1.20 15.83 19.46
C GLY A 265 1.97 16.47 18.30
N LEU A 266 1.58 16.16 17.06
CA LEU A 266 2.22 16.66 15.85
C LEU A 266 1.49 17.87 15.22
N LEU A 267 0.31 18.20 15.75
CA LEU A 267 -0.46 19.42 15.43
C LEU A 267 -0.77 20.20 16.71
#